data_97fadef3d3b0cc7e1ac7e19ad6c67987
#
_entry.id   97fadef3d3b0cc7e1ac7e19ad6c67987
#
_cell.length_a   1.000
_cell.length_b   1.000
_cell.length_c   1.000
_cell.angle_alpha   90.00
_cell.angle_beta   90.00
_cell.angle_gamma   90.00
#
_symmetry.space_group_name_H-M   'P 1'
#
loop_
_entity.id
_entity.type
_entity.pdbx_description
1 polymer ?
#
loop_
_entity_poly.entity_id
_entity_poly.type
_entity_poly.pdbx_seq_one_letter_code
_entity_poly.pdbx_strand_id
1 'polypeptide(L)'
;VSPANSQTKTPLLDALRDRTNHPHAPFYAPGHKGGQGISGPLVDLFGATVFRSDLPELPELDNLFNPEGAIAEAQDLAAEAFGAKSTRFLANGSTCGIIAAILATCGPGDKIILPRNIHSSAISGLILSGAIPIFVNPEYDRTWDIANSITPEATASALEQHPDAKAVMMVYPTYHGVCGNLRAIAKITHQYNIPLLVDEAHGAHFNFHPNLPEPALSAGADLTVQSIHKTLGAMTQASMLHVKGSRIDIQKLNRALQLVQSTSPSYILLASLDAARQQIALHGEQLMTQTLLLAEKARSRISQIPGLSVLEPLNTPGFAALDRTRLTVKVSDLGITGFAADEILHSQLAVTAELPMPQHLTFIISLGNTELDIDNLVKACTLLEGRRKKEEGSSATSTVQDVTDVRKKEEVRKKKSERRSPMSHGRFAQSPTLPLSPSPPLLSPREAFFFPAETVPADKAVDRLCAELICPYPPGIPVLMPGEIITPEAVDYLQQILAAGGKITGCSDRNLQTLKVVRQ
;
A
#
# COMPACT_ATOMS: atom_id res chain seq x y z
N VAL A 1 -26.02 -23.37 -16.42
CA VAL A 1 -25.97 -23.07 -14.98
C VAL A 1 -26.07 -21.56 -14.85
N SER A 2 -26.98 -21.04 -14.01
CA SER A 2 -27.09 -19.60 -13.74
C SER A 2 -25.77 -19.09 -13.14
N PRO A 3 -25.26 -17.89 -13.53
CA PRO A 3 -23.99 -17.35 -13.01
C PRO A 3 -23.89 -17.36 -11.46
N ALA A 4 -24.98 -17.10 -10.76
CA ALA A 4 -25.01 -17.15 -9.29
C ALA A 4 -24.72 -18.55 -8.70
N ASN A 5 -24.94 -19.61 -9.44
CA ASN A 5 -24.71 -20.99 -8.96
C ASN A 5 -23.24 -21.43 -9.15
N SER A 6 -22.48 -20.79 -10.04
CA SER A 6 -21.07 -21.10 -10.25
C SER A 6 -20.21 -20.56 -9.10
N GLN A 7 -20.54 -19.38 -8.54
CA GLN A 7 -19.77 -18.70 -7.50
C GLN A 7 -19.84 -19.38 -6.13
N THR A 8 -20.74 -20.37 -5.92
CA THR A 8 -20.79 -21.16 -4.66
C THR A 8 -19.64 -22.13 -4.52
N LYS A 9 -18.97 -22.50 -5.59
CA LYS A 9 -17.84 -23.44 -5.58
C LYS A 9 -16.57 -22.80 -5.01
N THR A 10 -15.72 -23.62 -4.40
CA THR A 10 -14.37 -23.26 -3.94
C THR A 10 -13.36 -24.33 -4.41
N PRO A 11 -13.11 -24.45 -5.73
CA PRO A 11 -12.41 -25.62 -6.27
C PRO A 11 -11.03 -25.84 -5.67
N LEU A 12 -10.25 -24.78 -5.45
CA LEU A 12 -8.92 -24.92 -4.84
C LEU A 12 -8.99 -25.18 -3.34
N LEU A 13 -9.89 -24.52 -2.61
CA LEU A 13 -10.10 -24.77 -1.19
C LEU A 13 -10.63 -26.18 -0.96
N ASP A 14 -11.53 -26.66 -1.80
CA ASP A 14 -12.12 -28.00 -1.71
C ASP A 14 -11.07 -29.08 -2.01
N ALA A 15 -10.26 -28.90 -3.05
CA ALA A 15 -9.14 -29.80 -3.36
C ALA A 15 -8.13 -29.87 -2.20
N LEU A 16 -7.79 -28.70 -1.61
CA LEU A 16 -6.88 -28.63 -0.45
C LEU A 16 -7.49 -29.35 0.77
N ARG A 17 -8.78 -29.15 1.04
CA ARG A 17 -9.51 -29.80 2.13
C ARG A 17 -9.54 -31.31 1.95
N ASP A 18 -9.88 -31.78 0.74
CA ASP A 18 -9.92 -33.22 0.43
C ASP A 18 -8.56 -33.87 0.64
N ARG A 19 -7.49 -33.24 0.11
CA ARG A 19 -6.12 -33.75 0.26
C ARG A 19 -5.65 -33.75 1.72
N THR A 20 -6.03 -32.75 2.52
CA THR A 20 -5.74 -32.69 3.95
C THR A 20 -6.40 -33.82 4.73
N ASN A 21 -7.62 -34.22 4.34
CA ASN A 21 -8.39 -35.29 4.99
C ASN A 21 -7.97 -36.70 4.54
N HIS A 22 -7.37 -36.84 3.34
CA HIS A 22 -6.91 -38.11 2.78
C HIS A 22 -5.37 -38.09 2.57
N PRO A 23 -4.57 -38.06 3.66
CA PRO A 23 -3.13 -37.92 3.55
C PRO A 23 -2.48 -39.18 2.97
N HIS A 24 -1.50 -38.99 2.06
CA HIS A 24 -0.58 -40.03 1.63
C HIS A 24 0.70 -40.00 2.48
N ALA A 25 1.53 -41.05 2.41
CA ALA A 25 2.87 -41.02 3.00
C ALA A 25 3.71 -39.91 2.36
N PRO A 26 4.17 -38.89 3.13
CA PRO A 26 4.70 -37.66 2.56
C PRO A 26 6.22 -37.73 2.32
N PHE A 27 6.64 -38.27 1.19
CA PHE A 27 8.05 -38.26 0.74
C PHE A 27 8.41 -37.03 -0.12
N TYR A 28 7.60 -35.98 -0.05
CA TYR A 28 7.72 -34.70 -0.78
C TYR A 28 7.89 -33.54 0.21
N ALA A 29 8.31 -32.36 -0.27
CA ALA A 29 8.30 -31.11 0.51
C ALA A 29 6.87 -30.72 0.90
N PRO A 30 6.65 -29.94 1.99
CA PRO A 30 7.66 -29.41 2.90
C PRO A 30 8.22 -30.41 3.88
N GLY A 31 9.39 -30.08 4.47
CA GLY A 31 10.16 -30.97 5.34
C GLY A 31 9.45 -31.38 6.63
N HIS A 32 8.47 -30.61 7.09
CA HIS A 32 7.70 -30.91 8.32
C HIS A 32 6.67 -32.05 8.16
N LYS A 33 6.44 -32.54 6.94
CA LYS A 33 5.61 -33.73 6.68
C LYS A 33 4.23 -33.68 7.36
N GLY A 34 3.40 -32.69 7.02
CA GLY A 34 2.08 -32.52 7.59
C GLY A 34 2.09 -32.15 9.09
N GLY A 35 3.17 -31.54 9.56
CA GLY A 35 3.32 -31.07 10.94
C GLY A 35 4.08 -32.02 11.87
N GLN A 36 4.46 -33.24 11.42
CA GLN A 36 5.22 -34.21 12.26
C GLN A 36 6.59 -33.66 12.68
N GLY A 37 7.25 -32.85 11.82
CA GLY A 37 8.54 -32.23 12.10
C GLY A 37 8.45 -30.75 12.51
N ILE A 38 7.29 -30.24 12.88
CA ILE A 38 7.09 -28.85 13.33
C ILE A 38 7.42 -28.71 14.82
N SER A 39 7.98 -27.55 15.19
CA SER A 39 8.19 -27.14 16.58
C SER A 39 6.87 -27.11 17.37
N GLY A 40 6.85 -27.70 18.57
CA GLY A 40 5.66 -27.71 19.45
C GLY A 40 5.03 -26.33 19.66
N PRO A 41 5.80 -25.29 20.06
CA PRO A 41 5.26 -23.93 20.23
C PRO A 41 4.53 -23.38 19.00
N LEU A 42 4.93 -23.79 17.80
CA LEU A 42 4.27 -23.35 16.55
C LEU A 42 2.95 -24.09 16.34
N VAL A 43 2.89 -25.38 16.71
CA VAL A 43 1.65 -26.17 16.71
C VAL A 43 0.65 -25.62 17.76
N ASP A 44 1.14 -25.24 18.93
CA ASP A 44 0.31 -24.65 19.99
C ASP A 44 -0.32 -23.33 19.54
N LEU A 45 0.40 -22.51 18.77
CA LEU A 45 -0.06 -21.22 18.27
C LEU A 45 -1.09 -21.37 17.14
N PHE A 46 -0.83 -22.22 16.14
CA PHE A 46 -1.62 -22.29 14.91
C PHE A 46 -2.55 -23.49 14.81
N GLY A 47 -2.38 -24.48 15.67
CA GLY A 47 -3.05 -25.76 15.57
C GLY A 47 -2.48 -26.67 14.50
N ALA A 48 -2.66 -27.99 14.66
CA ALA A 48 -2.08 -29.00 13.77
C ALA A 48 -2.65 -28.97 12.34
N THR A 49 -3.88 -28.50 12.16
CA THR A 49 -4.58 -28.54 10.87
C THR A 49 -3.91 -27.68 9.81
N VAL A 50 -3.38 -26.51 10.19
CA VAL A 50 -2.71 -25.62 9.25
C VAL A 50 -1.50 -26.29 8.60
N PHE A 51 -0.72 -27.07 9.38
CA PHE A 51 0.46 -27.77 8.88
C PHE A 51 0.11 -28.99 8.02
N ARG A 52 -1.05 -29.63 8.26
CA ARG A 52 -1.58 -30.68 7.36
C ARG A 52 -2.02 -30.11 6.02
N SER A 53 -2.45 -28.86 6.00
CA SER A 53 -2.89 -28.15 4.80
C SER A 53 -1.75 -27.42 4.07
N ASP A 54 -0.55 -27.35 4.65
CA ASP A 54 0.62 -26.77 4.00
C ASP A 54 1.27 -27.81 3.08
N LEU A 55 0.79 -27.83 1.85
CA LEU A 55 1.09 -28.81 0.82
C LEU A 55 1.78 -28.16 -0.38
N PRO A 56 2.63 -28.90 -1.12
CA PRO A 56 3.26 -28.43 -2.35
C PRO A 56 2.33 -28.59 -3.55
N GLU A 57 2.85 -28.32 -4.74
CA GLU A 57 2.20 -28.63 -6.02
C GLU A 57 2.04 -30.15 -6.18
N LEU A 58 0.89 -30.66 -5.77
CA LEU A 58 0.48 -32.04 -6.01
C LEU A 58 -0.46 -32.08 -7.23
N PRO A 59 -0.56 -33.22 -7.95
CA PRO A 59 -1.40 -33.30 -9.16
C PRO A 59 -2.84 -32.82 -8.96
N GLU A 60 -3.44 -33.14 -7.82
CA GLU A 60 -4.80 -32.74 -7.46
C GLU A 60 -4.95 -31.28 -7.03
N LEU A 61 -3.84 -30.60 -6.69
CA LEU A 61 -3.80 -29.20 -6.29
C LEU A 61 -3.46 -28.25 -7.42
N ASP A 62 -3.10 -28.80 -8.60
CA ASP A 62 -2.77 -28.03 -9.80
C ASP A 62 -1.40 -27.28 -9.69
N ASN A 63 -0.97 -26.62 -10.77
CA ASN A 63 0.28 -25.87 -10.86
C ASN A 63 0.01 -24.38 -11.14
N LEU A 64 0.55 -23.48 -10.32
CA LEU A 64 0.26 -22.05 -10.42
C LEU A 64 0.71 -21.43 -11.75
N PHE A 65 1.78 -21.95 -12.37
CA PHE A 65 2.33 -21.38 -13.62
C PHE A 65 1.77 -22.01 -14.89
N ASN A 66 1.14 -23.17 -14.78
CA ASN A 66 0.43 -23.84 -15.87
C ASN A 66 -0.87 -24.45 -15.34
N PRO A 67 -1.83 -23.62 -14.89
CA PRO A 67 -3.05 -24.12 -14.25
C PRO A 67 -3.98 -24.78 -15.27
N GLU A 68 -4.37 -26.03 -14.98
CA GLU A 68 -5.29 -26.83 -15.81
C GLU A 68 -6.42 -27.46 -14.96
N GLY A 69 -6.34 -27.36 -13.62
CA GLY A 69 -7.22 -27.99 -12.67
C GLY A 69 -7.88 -26.99 -11.71
N ALA A 70 -7.72 -27.24 -10.40
CA ALA A 70 -8.37 -26.47 -9.32
C ALA A 70 -7.98 -24.99 -9.30
N ILE A 71 -6.72 -24.66 -9.60
CA ILE A 71 -6.28 -23.26 -9.70
C ILE A 71 -6.89 -22.60 -10.93
N ALA A 72 -6.94 -23.29 -12.07
CA ALA A 72 -7.56 -22.76 -13.28
C ALA A 72 -9.03 -22.42 -13.03
N GLU A 73 -9.81 -23.35 -12.48
CA GLU A 73 -11.24 -23.13 -12.18
C GLU A 73 -11.42 -21.98 -11.16
N ALA A 74 -10.59 -21.90 -10.10
CA ALA A 74 -10.64 -20.81 -9.12
C ALA A 74 -10.32 -19.45 -9.75
N GLN A 75 -9.34 -19.38 -10.65
CA GLN A 75 -9.00 -18.14 -11.38
C GLN A 75 -10.10 -17.72 -12.36
N ASP A 76 -10.76 -18.66 -13.02
CA ASP A 76 -11.89 -18.37 -13.92
C ASP A 76 -13.10 -17.82 -13.14
N LEU A 77 -13.42 -18.42 -12.00
CA LEU A 77 -14.45 -17.91 -11.08
C LEU A 77 -14.10 -16.51 -10.54
N ALA A 78 -12.82 -16.26 -10.25
CA ALA A 78 -12.37 -14.93 -9.86
C ALA A 78 -12.48 -13.93 -11.03
N ALA A 79 -12.15 -14.33 -12.25
CA ALA A 79 -12.32 -13.46 -13.41
C ALA A 79 -13.79 -13.07 -13.61
N GLU A 80 -14.72 -14.01 -13.45
CA GLU A 80 -16.17 -13.75 -13.51
C GLU A 80 -16.58 -12.76 -12.39
N ALA A 81 -16.20 -13.01 -11.13
CA ALA A 81 -16.59 -12.20 -9.99
C ALA A 81 -16.09 -10.75 -10.06
N PHE A 82 -14.87 -10.53 -10.57
CA PHE A 82 -14.25 -9.22 -10.69
C PHE A 82 -14.47 -8.54 -12.07
N GLY A 83 -15.23 -9.17 -12.98
CA GLY A 83 -15.52 -8.61 -14.31
C GLY A 83 -14.30 -8.55 -15.24
N ALA A 84 -13.34 -9.45 -15.05
CA ALA A 84 -12.14 -9.60 -15.86
C ALA A 84 -12.33 -10.61 -16.99
N LYS A 85 -11.46 -10.55 -18.01
CA LYS A 85 -11.32 -11.61 -19.03
C LYS A 85 -10.53 -12.80 -18.50
N SER A 86 -9.52 -12.53 -17.67
CA SER A 86 -8.73 -13.56 -17.00
C SER A 86 -8.12 -13.01 -15.71
N THR A 87 -7.92 -13.90 -14.74
CA THR A 87 -7.30 -13.59 -13.45
C THR A 87 -6.07 -14.47 -13.24
N ARG A 88 -5.09 -13.96 -12.48
CA ARG A 88 -3.93 -14.70 -11.99
C ARG A 88 -3.83 -14.53 -10.49
N PHE A 89 -3.71 -15.64 -9.75
CA PHE A 89 -3.45 -15.60 -8.33
C PHE A 89 -1.97 -15.26 -8.06
N LEU A 90 -1.73 -14.46 -7.05
CA LEU A 90 -0.42 -13.96 -6.68
C LEU A 90 -0.11 -14.37 -5.25
N ALA A 91 0.86 -15.27 -5.07
CA ALA A 91 1.34 -15.70 -3.76
C ALA A 91 2.47 -14.79 -3.22
N ASN A 92 3.04 -13.92 -4.05
CA ASN A 92 4.13 -13.00 -3.68
C ASN A 92 3.65 -11.53 -3.56
N GLY A 93 2.36 -11.33 -3.24
CA GLY A 93 1.75 -10.01 -3.05
C GLY A 93 1.49 -9.26 -4.36
N SER A 94 0.81 -8.11 -4.25
CA SER A 94 0.63 -7.20 -5.38
C SER A 94 1.96 -6.70 -5.95
N THR A 95 3.02 -6.67 -5.15
CA THR A 95 4.38 -6.31 -5.59
C THR A 95 4.81 -7.09 -6.81
N CYS A 96 4.69 -8.43 -6.80
CA CYS A 96 5.05 -9.24 -7.97
C CYS A 96 4.14 -8.99 -9.17
N GLY A 97 2.85 -8.72 -8.94
CA GLY A 97 1.89 -8.38 -9.99
C GLY A 97 2.22 -7.07 -10.70
N ILE A 98 2.59 -6.03 -9.95
CA ILE A 98 3.01 -4.74 -10.50
C ILE A 98 4.31 -4.87 -11.30
N ILE A 99 5.31 -5.59 -10.75
CA ILE A 99 6.55 -5.86 -11.46
C ILE A 99 6.27 -6.62 -12.76
N ALA A 100 5.45 -7.67 -12.71
CA ALA A 100 5.08 -8.47 -13.89
C ALA A 100 4.32 -7.65 -14.93
N ALA A 101 3.42 -6.76 -14.52
CA ALA A 101 2.69 -5.87 -15.42
C ALA A 101 3.64 -4.96 -16.23
N ILE A 102 4.64 -4.38 -15.57
CA ILE A 102 5.65 -3.55 -16.24
C ILE A 102 6.55 -4.40 -17.15
N LEU A 103 7.04 -5.56 -16.69
CA LEU A 103 7.86 -6.48 -17.48
C LEU A 103 7.12 -7.02 -18.72
N ALA A 104 5.81 -7.19 -18.65
CA ALA A 104 4.99 -7.67 -19.75
C ALA A 104 4.74 -6.61 -20.84
N THR A 105 4.83 -5.33 -20.46
CA THR A 105 4.49 -4.20 -21.34
C THR A 105 5.68 -3.41 -21.83
N CYS A 106 6.76 -3.36 -21.03
CA CYS A 106 7.92 -2.52 -21.29
C CYS A 106 9.22 -3.32 -21.17
N GLY A 107 10.14 -3.10 -22.12
CA GLY A 107 11.52 -3.59 -22.12
C GLY A 107 12.54 -2.46 -21.98
N PRO A 108 13.85 -2.77 -22.14
CA PRO A 108 14.91 -1.79 -22.04
C PRO A 108 14.74 -0.64 -23.04
N GLY A 109 14.72 0.60 -22.53
CA GLY A 109 14.55 1.81 -23.34
C GLY A 109 13.11 2.18 -23.69
N ASP A 110 12.14 1.28 -23.46
CA ASP A 110 10.72 1.60 -23.63
C ASP A 110 10.26 2.62 -22.60
N LYS A 111 9.44 3.58 -23.01
CA LYS A 111 8.88 4.61 -22.11
C LYS A 111 7.57 4.15 -21.50
N ILE A 112 7.38 4.46 -20.21
CA ILE A 112 6.14 4.27 -19.48
C ILE A 112 5.76 5.55 -18.73
N ILE A 113 4.51 6.00 -18.88
CA ILE A 113 3.98 7.17 -18.19
C ILE A 113 3.35 6.70 -16.87
N LEU A 114 3.73 7.31 -15.74
CA LEU A 114 3.24 6.92 -14.42
C LEU A 114 3.29 8.09 -13.42
N PRO A 115 2.42 8.08 -12.38
CA PRO A 115 2.43 9.13 -11.36
C PRO A 115 3.68 9.05 -10.48
N ARG A 116 4.17 10.20 -10.01
CA ARG A 116 5.37 10.25 -9.15
C ARG A 116 5.11 9.69 -7.73
N ASN A 117 3.85 9.63 -7.29
CA ASN A 117 3.44 9.02 -6.01
C ASN A 117 3.17 7.51 -6.10
N ILE A 118 3.80 6.84 -7.06
CA ILE A 118 3.68 5.38 -7.25
C ILE A 118 4.39 4.62 -6.12
N HIS A 119 3.89 3.40 -5.84
CA HIS A 119 4.52 2.51 -4.87
C HIS A 119 5.90 1.99 -5.36
N SER A 120 6.81 1.71 -4.43
CA SER A 120 8.17 1.21 -4.71
C SER A 120 8.22 -0.06 -5.59
N SER A 121 7.16 -0.86 -5.63
CA SER A 121 7.04 -2.01 -6.53
C SER A 121 7.12 -1.63 -8.01
N ALA A 122 6.58 -0.47 -8.40
CA ALA A 122 6.68 0.02 -9.77
C ALA A 122 8.13 0.41 -10.11
N ILE A 123 8.84 1.05 -9.18
CA ILE A 123 10.26 1.36 -9.36
C ILE A 123 11.09 0.08 -9.50
N SER A 124 10.78 -0.95 -8.70
CA SER A 124 11.39 -2.27 -8.89
C SER A 124 11.13 -2.85 -10.28
N GLY A 125 9.91 -2.66 -10.80
CA GLY A 125 9.55 -3.03 -12.17
C GLY A 125 10.36 -2.26 -13.22
N LEU A 126 10.58 -0.95 -13.04
CA LEU A 126 11.43 -0.13 -13.91
C LEU A 126 12.90 -0.59 -13.89
N ILE A 127 13.44 -0.87 -12.71
CA ILE A 127 14.81 -1.38 -12.54
C ILE A 127 14.98 -2.72 -13.28
N LEU A 128 14.02 -3.63 -13.12
CA LEU A 128 14.09 -4.96 -13.73
C LEU A 128 13.86 -4.94 -15.24
N SER A 129 12.91 -4.16 -15.73
CA SER A 129 12.60 -4.04 -17.17
C SER A 129 13.64 -3.20 -17.92
N GLY A 130 14.24 -2.20 -17.29
CA GLY A 130 15.04 -1.18 -17.94
C GLY A 130 14.19 -0.13 -18.69
N ALA A 131 12.91 -0.04 -18.38
CA ALA A 131 12.01 0.98 -18.92
C ALA A 131 12.38 2.37 -18.40
N ILE A 132 12.11 3.38 -19.22
CA ILE A 132 12.34 4.79 -18.92
C ILE A 132 11.03 5.39 -18.39
N PRO A 133 10.99 5.84 -17.12
CA PRO A 133 9.80 6.47 -16.57
C PRO A 133 9.63 7.90 -17.13
N ILE A 134 8.39 8.21 -17.49
CA ILE A 134 7.91 9.57 -17.74
C ILE A 134 6.96 9.89 -16.57
N PHE A 135 7.47 10.60 -15.59
CA PHE A 135 6.70 10.92 -14.39
C PHE A 135 5.73 12.07 -14.63
N VAL A 136 4.48 11.84 -14.21
CA VAL A 136 3.44 12.88 -14.10
C VAL A 136 3.24 13.17 -12.63
N ASN A 137 3.35 14.44 -12.24
CA ASN A 137 3.10 14.83 -10.87
C ASN A 137 1.61 14.71 -10.56
N PRO A 138 1.24 14.07 -9.45
CA PRO A 138 -0.13 14.10 -8.96
C PRO A 138 -0.48 15.50 -8.48
N GLU A 139 -1.75 15.83 -8.50
CA GLU A 139 -2.26 17.03 -7.81
C GLU A 139 -2.03 16.89 -6.30
N TYR A 140 -1.77 18.01 -5.63
CA TYR A 140 -1.42 18.01 -4.23
C TYR A 140 -2.32 18.96 -3.42
N ASP A 141 -2.98 18.40 -2.41
CA ASP A 141 -3.77 19.21 -1.47
C ASP A 141 -2.92 19.63 -0.28
N ARG A 142 -2.60 20.94 -0.22
CA ARG A 142 -1.76 21.52 0.84
C ARG A 142 -2.46 21.59 2.20
N THR A 143 -3.79 21.60 2.22
CA THR A 143 -4.57 21.66 3.47
C THR A 143 -4.53 20.34 4.20
N TRP A 144 -4.60 19.26 3.42
CA TRP A 144 -4.55 17.90 3.93
C TRP A 144 -3.16 17.28 3.89
N ASP A 145 -2.19 17.93 3.21
CA ASP A 145 -0.84 17.39 3.01
C ASP A 145 -0.87 15.99 2.35
N ILE A 146 -1.69 15.84 1.31
CA ILE A 146 -1.86 14.58 0.57
C ILE A 146 -1.70 14.78 -0.93
N ALA A 147 -1.14 13.76 -1.59
CA ALA A 147 -1.17 13.65 -3.04
C ALA A 147 -2.51 13.04 -3.47
N ASN A 148 -3.21 13.73 -4.37
CA ASN A 148 -4.38 13.22 -5.07
C ASN A 148 -3.95 12.27 -6.21
N SER A 149 -4.72 12.20 -7.29
CA SER A 149 -4.35 11.48 -8.51
C SER A 149 -3.78 12.43 -9.56
N ILE A 150 -3.23 11.88 -10.64
CA ILE A 150 -2.94 12.65 -11.85
C ILE A 150 -4.23 12.99 -12.57
N THR A 151 -4.21 14.08 -13.36
CA THR A 151 -5.39 14.51 -14.13
C THR A 151 -5.38 13.94 -15.55
N PRO A 152 -6.55 13.87 -16.22
CA PRO A 152 -6.63 13.54 -17.63
C PRO A 152 -5.79 14.46 -18.52
N GLU A 153 -5.78 15.77 -18.22
CA GLU A 153 -5.05 16.79 -18.98
C GLU A 153 -3.53 16.59 -18.86
N ALA A 154 -3.02 16.32 -17.65
CA ALA A 154 -1.61 16.02 -17.43
C ALA A 154 -1.19 14.72 -18.15
N THR A 155 -2.06 13.70 -18.14
CA THR A 155 -1.83 12.45 -18.87
C THR A 155 -1.81 12.68 -20.38
N ALA A 156 -2.74 13.46 -20.93
CA ALA A 156 -2.78 13.82 -22.34
C ALA A 156 -1.50 14.54 -22.77
N SER A 157 -1.08 15.56 -21.99
CA SER A 157 0.15 16.31 -22.27
C SER A 157 1.39 15.40 -22.26
N ALA A 158 1.47 14.45 -21.32
CA ALA A 158 2.58 13.50 -21.30
C ALA A 158 2.59 12.57 -22.52
N LEU A 159 1.42 12.11 -22.97
CA LEU A 159 1.28 11.29 -24.18
C LEU A 159 1.57 12.06 -25.47
N GLU A 160 1.21 13.34 -25.55
CA GLU A 160 1.55 14.22 -26.68
C GLU A 160 3.07 14.42 -26.79
N GLN A 161 3.77 14.55 -25.67
CA GLN A 161 5.23 14.70 -25.62
C GLN A 161 5.95 13.36 -25.83
N HIS A 162 5.33 12.24 -25.47
CA HIS A 162 5.89 10.90 -25.56
C HIS A 162 4.93 9.92 -26.23
N PRO A 163 4.61 10.13 -27.53
CA PRO A 163 3.66 9.26 -28.25
C PRO A 163 4.19 7.83 -28.47
N ASP A 164 5.47 7.60 -28.23
CA ASP A 164 6.15 6.31 -28.29
C ASP A 164 6.06 5.51 -26.96
N ALA A 165 5.40 6.04 -25.94
CA ALA A 165 5.18 5.34 -24.68
C ALA A 165 4.45 4.00 -24.91
N LYS A 166 4.79 2.97 -24.13
CA LYS A 166 4.24 1.61 -24.25
C LYS A 166 3.08 1.34 -23.31
N ALA A 167 2.97 2.10 -22.23
CA ALA A 167 1.88 1.99 -21.28
C ALA A 167 1.71 3.28 -20.49
N VAL A 168 0.51 3.47 -19.93
CA VAL A 168 0.24 4.39 -18.82
C VAL A 168 -0.03 3.54 -17.59
N MET A 169 0.50 3.95 -16.43
CA MET A 169 0.22 3.30 -15.15
C MET A 169 -0.37 4.30 -14.17
N MET A 170 -1.29 3.84 -13.33
CA MET A 170 -1.92 4.63 -12.27
C MET A 170 -1.96 3.90 -10.94
N VAL A 171 -2.05 4.68 -9.85
CA VAL A 171 -2.47 4.21 -8.51
C VAL A 171 -3.93 4.60 -8.31
N TYR A 172 -4.78 3.65 -7.97
CA TYR A 172 -6.23 3.86 -7.83
C TYR A 172 -6.86 2.81 -6.89
N PRO A 173 -7.37 3.21 -5.71
CA PRO A 173 -7.24 4.53 -5.09
C PRO A 173 -5.83 4.80 -4.54
N THR A 174 -5.57 6.05 -4.12
CA THR A 174 -4.42 6.37 -3.28
C THR A 174 -4.56 5.74 -1.90
N TYR A 175 -3.52 5.76 -1.07
CA TYR A 175 -3.58 5.27 0.31
C TYR A 175 -4.66 5.95 1.16
N HIS A 176 -4.95 7.22 0.88
CA HIS A 176 -5.99 8.00 1.56
C HIS A 176 -7.40 7.76 1.02
N GLY A 177 -7.53 6.90 0.01
CA GLY A 177 -8.81 6.58 -0.62
C GLY A 177 -9.20 7.52 -1.76
N VAL A 178 -8.34 8.45 -2.17
CA VAL A 178 -8.64 9.36 -3.28
C VAL A 178 -8.61 8.63 -4.62
N CYS A 179 -9.67 8.74 -5.38
CA CYS A 179 -9.82 8.18 -6.72
C CYS A 179 -9.78 9.32 -7.75
N GLY A 180 -8.93 9.19 -8.79
CA GLY A 180 -8.88 10.09 -9.93
C GLY A 180 -9.93 9.78 -11.00
N ASN A 181 -9.99 10.58 -12.05
CA ASN A 181 -10.87 10.33 -13.20
C ASN A 181 -10.27 9.26 -14.13
N LEU A 182 -10.28 8.01 -13.66
CA LEU A 182 -9.68 6.88 -14.35
C LEU A 182 -10.31 6.62 -15.73
N ARG A 183 -11.64 6.79 -15.85
CA ARG A 183 -12.36 6.59 -17.11
C ARG A 183 -11.88 7.55 -18.21
N ALA A 184 -11.67 8.81 -17.89
CA ALA A 184 -11.15 9.78 -18.84
C ALA A 184 -9.70 9.44 -19.24
N ILE A 185 -8.86 9.05 -18.28
CA ILE A 185 -7.46 8.64 -18.51
C ILE A 185 -7.42 7.39 -19.39
N ALA A 186 -8.26 6.38 -19.13
CA ALA A 186 -8.37 5.19 -19.98
C ALA A 186 -8.70 5.55 -21.42
N LYS A 187 -9.68 6.45 -21.63
CA LYS A 187 -10.08 6.91 -22.97
C LYS A 187 -8.92 7.58 -23.70
N ILE A 188 -8.17 8.45 -23.03
CA ILE A 188 -7.00 9.13 -23.60
C ILE A 188 -5.90 8.13 -23.93
N THR A 189 -5.55 7.24 -23.00
CA THR A 189 -4.54 6.19 -23.19
C THR A 189 -4.85 5.32 -24.40
N HIS A 190 -6.11 4.92 -24.56
CA HIS A 190 -6.56 4.08 -25.67
C HIS A 190 -6.52 4.76 -27.05
N GLN A 191 -6.53 6.10 -27.11
CA GLN A 191 -6.32 6.83 -28.37
C GLN A 191 -4.94 6.56 -28.96
N TYR A 192 -3.95 6.28 -28.12
CA TYR A 192 -2.59 5.89 -28.51
C TYR A 192 -2.43 4.37 -28.70
N ASN A 193 -3.52 3.60 -28.57
CA ASN A 193 -3.54 2.13 -28.66
C ASN A 193 -2.58 1.42 -27.70
N ILE A 194 -2.30 2.00 -26.52
CA ILE A 194 -1.46 1.43 -25.45
C ILE A 194 -2.32 1.04 -24.25
N PRO A 195 -1.87 0.08 -23.39
CA PRO A 195 -2.61 -0.35 -22.23
C PRO A 195 -2.55 0.66 -21.07
N LEU A 196 -3.65 0.71 -20.31
CA LEU A 196 -3.70 1.33 -18.99
C LEU A 196 -3.53 0.25 -17.91
N LEU A 197 -2.44 0.34 -17.14
CA LEU A 197 -2.12 -0.51 -16.00
C LEU A 197 -2.55 0.20 -14.72
N VAL A 198 -3.20 -0.50 -13.80
CA VAL A 198 -3.67 0.12 -12.55
C VAL A 198 -3.19 -0.66 -11.33
N ASP A 199 -2.46 0.01 -10.46
CA ASP A 199 -2.23 -0.44 -9.10
C ASP A 199 -3.50 -0.16 -8.28
N GLU A 200 -4.37 -1.14 -8.19
CA GLU A 200 -5.62 -1.13 -7.44
C GLU A 200 -5.48 -1.93 -6.13
N ALA A 201 -4.27 -1.94 -5.56
CA ALA A 201 -3.98 -2.70 -4.34
C ALA A 201 -4.93 -2.37 -3.17
N HIS A 202 -5.46 -1.17 -3.11
CA HIS A 202 -6.38 -0.71 -2.08
C HIS A 202 -7.86 -0.71 -2.50
N GLY A 203 -8.20 -1.14 -3.73
CA GLY A 203 -9.54 -1.05 -4.31
C GLY A 203 -10.22 -2.40 -4.62
N ALA A 204 -9.74 -3.53 -4.09
CA ALA A 204 -10.29 -4.86 -4.42
C ALA A 204 -11.79 -5.01 -4.10
N HIS A 205 -12.33 -4.21 -3.21
CA HIS A 205 -13.75 -4.23 -2.81
C HIS A 205 -14.67 -3.41 -3.70
N PHE A 206 -14.16 -2.60 -4.62
CA PHE A 206 -14.97 -1.63 -5.39
C PHE A 206 -16.05 -2.27 -6.25
N ASN A 207 -15.82 -3.47 -6.78
CA ASN A 207 -16.80 -4.14 -7.65
C ASN A 207 -18.06 -4.67 -6.93
N PHE A 208 -18.13 -4.59 -5.60
CA PHE A 208 -19.11 -5.35 -4.82
C PHE A 208 -20.16 -4.48 -4.11
N HIS A 209 -20.18 -3.15 -4.37
CA HIS A 209 -21.24 -2.28 -3.86
C HIS A 209 -21.37 -0.98 -4.68
N PRO A 210 -22.61 -0.54 -5.01
CA PRO A 210 -22.83 0.61 -5.90
C PRO A 210 -22.38 1.96 -5.31
N ASN A 211 -22.26 2.09 -3.99
CA ASN A 211 -21.82 3.32 -3.32
C ASN A 211 -20.29 3.39 -3.13
N LEU A 212 -19.54 2.41 -3.63
CA LEU A 212 -18.09 2.45 -3.72
C LEU A 212 -17.64 3.12 -5.01
N PRO A 213 -16.39 3.61 -5.10
CA PRO A 213 -15.84 4.11 -6.35
C PRO A 213 -15.90 3.08 -7.47
N GLU A 214 -15.92 3.56 -8.71
CA GLU A 214 -15.96 2.68 -9.88
C GLU A 214 -14.71 1.79 -9.95
N PRO A 215 -14.83 0.44 -10.13
CA PRO A 215 -13.68 -0.45 -10.26
C PRO A 215 -12.84 -0.11 -11.49
N ALA A 216 -11.52 -0.27 -11.41
CA ALA A 216 -10.62 0.11 -12.49
C ALA A 216 -10.91 -0.60 -13.80
N LEU A 217 -11.23 -1.90 -13.79
CA LEU A 217 -11.61 -2.65 -15.00
C LEU A 217 -12.90 -2.11 -15.65
N SER A 218 -13.86 -1.64 -14.86
CA SER A 218 -15.10 -1.04 -15.37
C SER A 218 -14.86 0.35 -15.95
N ALA A 219 -13.91 1.09 -15.37
CA ALA A 219 -13.49 2.38 -15.86
C ALA A 219 -12.64 2.31 -17.14
N GLY A 220 -12.17 1.12 -17.53
CA GLY A 220 -11.45 0.89 -18.79
C GLY A 220 -9.98 0.48 -18.64
N ALA A 221 -9.51 0.14 -17.45
CA ALA A 221 -8.17 -0.44 -17.27
C ALA A 221 -8.02 -1.75 -18.06
N ASP A 222 -6.86 -1.97 -18.66
CA ASP A 222 -6.53 -3.21 -19.36
C ASP A 222 -5.96 -4.27 -18.42
N LEU A 223 -5.32 -3.83 -17.34
CA LEU A 223 -4.78 -4.70 -16.30
C LEU A 223 -4.88 -3.99 -14.95
N THR A 224 -5.33 -4.73 -13.93
CA THR A 224 -5.32 -4.26 -12.53
C THR A 224 -4.64 -5.27 -11.62
N VAL A 225 -3.99 -4.75 -10.57
CA VAL A 225 -3.39 -5.58 -9.51
C VAL A 225 -4.03 -5.19 -8.18
N GLN A 226 -4.62 -6.18 -7.49
CA GLN A 226 -5.38 -5.99 -6.27
C GLN A 226 -4.75 -6.79 -5.12
N SER A 227 -4.52 -6.14 -3.97
CA SER A 227 -4.17 -6.83 -2.71
C SER A 227 -5.46 -7.27 -2.02
N ILE A 228 -5.87 -8.51 -2.25
CA ILE A 228 -7.12 -9.04 -1.70
C ILE A 228 -7.10 -9.01 -0.16
N HIS A 229 -5.94 -9.27 0.43
CA HIS A 229 -5.74 -9.26 1.89
C HIS A 229 -5.91 -7.90 2.56
N LYS A 230 -5.86 -6.77 1.83
CA LYS A 230 -5.97 -5.44 2.43
C LYS A 230 -7.40 -5.02 2.72
N THR A 231 -8.36 -5.48 1.93
CA THR A 231 -9.75 -5.03 1.98
C THR A 231 -10.78 -6.15 2.03
N LEU A 232 -10.39 -7.36 1.64
CA LEU A 232 -11.23 -8.56 1.62
C LEU A 232 -10.65 -9.66 2.52
N GLY A 233 -11.32 -10.81 2.60
CA GLY A 233 -11.06 -11.86 3.58
C GLY A 233 -9.92 -12.83 3.26
N ALA A 234 -8.90 -12.44 2.47
CA ALA A 234 -7.75 -13.30 2.20
C ALA A 234 -6.63 -13.14 3.24
N MET A 235 -5.75 -14.13 3.34
CA MET A 235 -4.57 -14.08 4.20
C MET A 235 -3.56 -13.04 3.69
N THR A 236 -2.77 -12.46 4.60
CA THR A 236 -1.71 -11.50 4.29
C THR A 236 -0.84 -11.99 3.14
N GLN A 237 -0.49 -11.08 2.20
CA GLN A 237 0.27 -11.35 0.97
C GLN A 237 -0.59 -11.81 -0.22
N ALA A 238 -1.72 -12.49 0.01
CA ALA A 238 -2.60 -12.99 -1.06
C ALA A 238 -3.17 -11.85 -1.92
N SER A 239 -2.95 -11.91 -3.23
CA SER A 239 -3.29 -10.85 -4.19
C SER A 239 -3.77 -11.45 -5.51
N MET A 240 -4.40 -10.64 -6.35
CA MET A 240 -4.83 -11.03 -7.69
C MET A 240 -4.39 -10.00 -8.72
N LEU A 241 -4.13 -10.49 -9.94
CA LEU A 241 -3.93 -9.69 -11.12
C LEU A 241 -5.05 -10.02 -12.12
N HIS A 242 -5.73 -9.01 -12.60
CA HIS A 242 -6.85 -9.14 -13.54
C HIS A 242 -6.50 -8.48 -14.87
N VAL A 243 -6.89 -9.13 -15.97
CA VAL A 243 -6.73 -8.60 -17.33
C VAL A 243 -8.08 -8.48 -18.01
N LYS A 244 -8.29 -7.37 -18.72
CA LYS A 244 -9.47 -7.11 -19.55
C LYS A 244 -9.04 -6.59 -20.92
N GLY A 245 -9.83 -6.91 -21.95
CA GLY A 245 -9.50 -6.48 -23.30
C GLY A 245 -8.40 -7.32 -23.97
N SER A 246 -7.66 -6.70 -24.89
CA SER A 246 -6.69 -7.40 -25.77
C SER A 246 -5.33 -6.69 -25.88
N ARG A 247 -5.10 -5.57 -25.16
CA ARG A 247 -3.84 -4.81 -25.23
C ARG A 247 -2.71 -5.43 -24.42
N ILE A 248 -3.01 -6.38 -23.53
CA ILE A 248 -2.00 -7.11 -22.74
C ILE A 248 -1.69 -8.44 -23.41
N ASP A 249 -0.42 -8.67 -23.70
CA ASP A 249 0.09 -9.96 -24.16
C ASP A 249 0.14 -10.94 -22.96
N ILE A 250 -0.82 -11.87 -22.93
CA ILE A 250 -0.97 -12.86 -21.85
C ILE A 250 0.25 -13.78 -21.75
N GLN A 251 0.90 -14.11 -22.85
CA GLN A 251 2.07 -14.99 -22.84
C GLN A 251 3.26 -14.28 -22.21
N LYS A 252 3.49 -13.00 -22.54
CA LYS A 252 4.51 -12.19 -21.89
C LYS A 252 4.21 -12.02 -20.40
N LEU A 253 2.96 -11.75 -20.03
CA LEU A 253 2.53 -11.62 -18.64
C LEU A 253 2.78 -12.91 -17.85
N ASN A 254 2.40 -14.07 -18.36
CA ASN A 254 2.63 -15.35 -17.69
C ASN A 254 4.14 -15.60 -17.50
N ARG A 255 4.99 -15.33 -18.50
CA ARG A 255 6.45 -15.43 -18.37
C ARG A 255 7.00 -14.46 -17.34
N ALA A 256 6.50 -13.22 -17.29
CA ALA A 256 6.92 -12.24 -16.29
C ALA A 256 6.54 -12.70 -14.87
N LEU A 257 5.35 -13.27 -14.69
CA LEU A 257 4.91 -13.84 -13.41
C LEU A 257 5.80 -15.00 -12.95
N GLN A 258 6.24 -15.87 -13.87
CA GLN A 258 7.18 -16.95 -13.55
C GLN A 258 8.54 -16.45 -13.06
N LEU A 259 8.98 -15.26 -13.50
CA LEU A 259 10.24 -14.67 -13.05
C LEU A 259 10.17 -14.06 -11.65
N VAL A 260 8.99 -13.64 -11.21
CA VAL A 260 8.83 -12.83 -9.98
C VAL A 260 8.03 -13.50 -8.88
N GLN A 261 7.51 -14.70 -9.12
CA GLN A 261 6.83 -15.51 -8.10
C GLN A 261 7.66 -16.77 -7.76
N SER A 262 7.46 -17.26 -6.54
CA SER A 262 8.05 -18.52 -6.08
C SER A 262 7.50 -19.71 -6.87
N THR A 263 8.38 -20.66 -7.21
CA THR A 263 8.00 -21.98 -7.76
C THR A 263 7.46 -22.94 -6.70
N SER A 264 7.39 -22.50 -5.44
CA SER A 264 6.81 -23.24 -4.32
C SER A 264 5.79 -22.36 -3.62
N PRO A 265 4.66 -22.02 -4.29
CA PRO A 265 3.67 -21.12 -3.72
C PRO A 265 2.99 -21.76 -2.51
N SER A 266 2.59 -20.95 -1.54
CA SER A 266 1.77 -21.42 -0.41
C SER A 266 0.34 -21.70 -0.87
N TYR A 267 -0.09 -22.95 -0.84
CA TYR A 267 -1.45 -23.34 -1.18
C TYR A 267 -2.48 -22.84 -0.16
N ILE A 268 -2.07 -22.60 1.09
CA ILE A 268 -2.91 -21.93 2.08
C ILE A 268 -3.26 -20.51 1.63
N LEU A 269 -2.28 -19.76 1.10
CA LEU A 269 -2.54 -18.43 0.54
C LEU A 269 -3.43 -18.49 -0.70
N LEU A 270 -3.17 -19.41 -1.62
CA LEU A 270 -3.96 -19.57 -2.84
C LEU A 270 -5.41 -19.97 -2.53
N ALA A 271 -5.61 -20.91 -1.60
CA ALA A 271 -6.96 -21.31 -1.16
C ALA A 271 -7.69 -20.17 -0.43
N SER A 272 -6.97 -19.29 0.28
CA SER A 272 -7.57 -18.11 0.89
C SER A 272 -8.08 -17.10 -0.14
N LEU A 273 -7.46 -17.01 -1.33
CA LEU A 273 -7.97 -16.21 -2.45
C LEU A 273 -9.29 -16.76 -2.99
N ASP A 274 -9.37 -18.08 -3.16
CA ASP A 274 -10.58 -18.74 -3.64
C ASP A 274 -11.75 -18.59 -2.65
N ALA A 275 -11.47 -18.75 -1.34
CA ALA A 275 -12.44 -18.52 -0.28
C ALA A 275 -12.92 -17.06 -0.21
N ALA A 276 -11.99 -16.10 -0.27
CA ALA A 276 -12.30 -14.67 -0.26
C ALA A 276 -13.12 -14.25 -1.49
N ARG A 277 -12.81 -14.80 -2.67
CA ARG A 277 -13.60 -14.61 -3.89
C ARG A 277 -15.02 -15.12 -3.72
N GLN A 278 -15.21 -16.34 -3.23
CA GLN A 278 -16.54 -16.90 -2.97
C GLN A 278 -17.34 -16.02 -2.02
N GLN A 279 -16.73 -15.66 -0.87
CA GLN A 279 -17.39 -14.84 0.16
C GLN A 279 -17.88 -13.51 -0.43
N ILE A 280 -17.03 -12.79 -1.16
CA ILE A 280 -17.39 -11.47 -1.68
C ILE A 280 -18.35 -11.57 -2.87
N ALA A 281 -18.25 -12.59 -3.70
CA ALA A 281 -19.16 -12.83 -4.82
C ALA A 281 -20.60 -13.15 -4.37
N LEU A 282 -20.74 -13.88 -3.25
CA LEU A 282 -22.06 -14.27 -2.72
C LEU A 282 -22.67 -13.23 -1.79
N HIS A 283 -21.84 -12.54 -1.00
CA HIS A 283 -22.31 -11.69 0.10
C HIS A 283 -21.77 -10.25 0.01
N GLY A 284 -21.16 -9.87 -1.11
CA GLY A 284 -20.43 -8.62 -1.26
C GLY A 284 -21.26 -7.38 -0.94
N GLU A 285 -22.46 -7.28 -1.50
CA GLU A 285 -23.34 -6.13 -1.26
C GLU A 285 -23.69 -5.98 0.23
N GLN A 286 -24.04 -7.10 0.90
CA GLN A 286 -24.35 -7.10 2.33
C GLN A 286 -23.14 -6.71 3.18
N LEU A 287 -21.98 -7.33 2.92
CA LEU A 287 -20.74 -7.09 3.66
C LEU A 287 -20.26 -5.65 3.48
N MET A 288 -20.30 -5.13 2.26
CA MET A 288 -19.87 -3.76 1.98
C MET A 288 -20.88 -2.73 2.50
N THR A 289 -22.19 -3.03 2.51
CA THR A 289 -23.18 -2.17 3.19
C THR A 289 -22.83 -2.02 4.67
N GLN A 290 -22.54 -3.10 5.37
CA GLN A 290 -22.14 -3.06 6.79
C GLN A 290 -20.81 -2.28 6.97
N THR A 291 -19.83 -2.54 6.13
CA THR A 291 -18.53 -1.84 6.15
C THR A 291 -18.70 -0.33 5.96
N LEU A 292 -19.51 0.09 4.98
CA LEU A 292 -19.80 1.50 4.73
C LEU A 292 -20.55 2.16 5.89
N LEU A 293 -21.51 1.45 6.51
CA LEU A 293 -22.21 1.95 7.70
C LEU A 293 -21.26 2.16 8.88
N LEU A 294 -20.35 1.23 9.13
CA LEU A 294 -19.33 1.37 10.16
C LEU A 294 -18.37 2.53 9.86
N ALA A 295 -17.94 2.65 8.60
CA ALA A 295 -17.09 3.76 8.17
C ALA A 295 -17.79 5.12 8.36
N GLU A 296 -19.05 5.23 7.98
CA GLU A 296 -19.83 6.46 8.15
C GLU A 296 -20.05 6.81 9.62
N LYS A 297 -20.33 5.81 10.46
CA LYS A 297 -20.44 5.98 11.91
C LYS A 297 -19.15 6.51 12.53
N ALA A 298 -18.00 5.97 12.12
CA ALA A 298 -16.69 6.44 12.58
C ALA A 298 -16.44 7.88 12.13
N ARG A 299 -16.65 8.19 10.84
CA ARG A 299 -16.49 9.53 10.25
C ARG A 299 -17.32 10.57 10.98
N SER A 300 -18.62 10.32 11.10
CA SER A 300 -19.58 11.24 11.76
C SER A 300 -19.21 11.50 13.22
N ARG A 301 -18.82 10.47 13.98
CA ARG A 301 -18.50 10.63 15.40
C ARG A 301 -17.15 11.30 15.62
N ILE A 302 -16.14 10.99 14.81
CA ILE A 302 -14.79 11.58 14.94
C ILE A 302 -14.81 13.05 14.51
N SER A 303 -15.56 13.42 13.47
CA SER A 303 -15.69 14.81 13.03
C SER A 303 -16.32 15.75 14.07
N GLN A 304 -16.99 15.20 15.09
CA GLN A 304 -17.55 15.96 16.22
C GLN A 304 -16.54 16.21 17.35
N ILE A 305 -15.37 15.58 17.30
CA ILE A 305 -14.33 15.75 18.32
C ILE A 305 -13.54 17.04 18.00
N PRO A 306 -13.49 18.03 18.92
CA PRO A 306 -12.78 19.28 18.68
C PRO A 306 -11.28 19.04 18.36
N GLY A 307 -10.77 19.72 17.34
CA GLY A 307 -9.38 19.59 16.88
C GLY A 307 -9.10 18.36 16.04
N LEU A 308 -10.13 17.57 15.68
CA LEU A 308 -10.03 16.52 14.67
C LEU A 308 -10.87 16.87 13.45
N SER A 309 -10.35 16.54 12.27
CA SER A 309 -11.06 16.67 11.01
C SER A 309 -10.97 15.37 10.23
N VAL A 310 -12.02 15.00 9.50
CA VAL A 310 -12.07 13.80 8.67
C VAL A 310 -12.06 14.20 7.21
N LEU A 311 -11.22 13.56 6.39
CA LEU A 311 -11.14 13.81 4.96
C LEU A 311 -12.48 13.48 4.28
N GLU A 312 -13.09 14.47 3.68
CA GLU A 312 -14.32 14.36 2.87
C GLU A 312 -14.00 14.61 1.40
N PRO A 313 -14.90 14.27 0.47
CA PRO A 313 -14.71 14.57 -0.95
C PRO A 313 -14.41 16.06 -1.18
N LEU A 314 -13.33 16.32 -1.90
CA LEU A 314 -12.87 17.68 -2.22
C LEU A 314 -13.15 18.00 -3.70
N ASN A 315 -13.51 19.25 -3.99
CA ASN A 315 -13.64 19.74 -5.36
C ASN A 315 -12.28 20.30 -5.84
N THR A 316 -11.30 19.44 -5.95
CA THR A 316 -9.92 19.78 -6.38
C THR A 316 -9.49 18.88 -7.53
N PRO A 317 -8.57 19.33 -8.43
CA PRO A 317 -8.06 18.48 -9.49
C PRO A 317 -7.48 17.17 -8.95
N GLY A 318 -7.60 16.10 -9.73
CA GLY A 318 -7.12 14.77 -9.32
C GLY A 318 -7.97 14.05 -8.27
N PHE A 319 -9.08 14.66 -7.81
CA PHE A 319 -9.99 14.09 -6.81
C PHE A 319 -11.39 13.92 -7.40
N ALA A 320 -11.68 12.77 -8.00
CA ALA A 320 -13.00 12.50 -8.61
C ALA A 320 -13.97 11.78 -7.67
N ALA A 321 -13.45 10.91 -6.78
CA ALA A 321 -14.24 10.19 -5.78
C ALA A 321 -13.37 9.87 -4.55
N LEU A 322 -14.02 9.48 -3.45
CA LEU A 322 -13.37 9.03 -2.22
C LEU A 322 -13.88 7.63 -1.84
N ASP A 323 -12.96 6.72 -1.60
CA ASP A 323 -13.25 5.48 -0.89
C ASP A 323 -13.53 5.80 0.59
N ARG A 324 -14.79 5.80 0.97
CA ARG A 324 -15.22 6.14 2.34
C ARG A 324 -14.82 5.12 3.39
N THR A 325 -14.37 3.92 2.98
CA THR A 325 -13.81 2.90 3.87
C THR A 325 -12.39 3.27 4.34
N ARG A 326 -11.73 4.23 3.66
CA ARG A 326 -10.50 4.89 4.11
C ARG A 326 -10.86 6.07 5.00
N LEU A 327 -10.52 5.97 6.27
CA LEU A 327 -10.78 7.00 7.26
C LEU A 327 -9.49 7.77 7.55
N THR A 328 -9.28 8.89 6.86
CA THR A 328 -8.14 9.79 7.10
C THR A 328 -8.58 10.87 8.07
N VAL A 329 -7.89 10.94 9.22
CA VAL A 329 -8.18 11.85 10.34
C VAL A 329 -7.01 12.79 10.54
N LYS A 330 -7.21 14.09 10.36
CA LYS A 330 -6.23 15.12 10.65
C LYS A 330 -6.15 15.35 12.16
N VAL A 331 -4.94 15.29 12.69
CA VAL A 331 -4.65 15.42 14.13
C VAL A 331 -3.74 16.62 14.45
N SER A 332 -3.21 17.30 13.43
CA SER A 332 -2.30 18.44 13.61
C SER A 332 -2.89 19.58 14.41
N ASP A 333 -4.21 19.77 14.36
CA ASP A 333 -4.90 20.82 15.11
C ASP A 333 -4.99 20.52 16.62
N LEU A 334 -4.61 19.29 17.04
CA LEU A 334 -4.33 18.94 18.43
C LEU A 334 -2.92 19.35 18.88
N GLY A 335 -2.08 19.90 18.00
CA GLY A 335 -0.69 20.25 18.28
C GLY A 335 0.27 19.07 18.30
N ILE A 336 -0.12 17.90 17.81
CA ILE A 336 0.70 16.68 17.71
C ILE A 336 0.81 16.20 16.27
N THR A 337 1.89 15.48 15.96
CA THR A 337 2.02 14.81 14.65
C THR A 337 1.18 13.52 14.61
N GLY A 338 0.83 13.06 13.40
CA GLY A 338 0.21 11.75 13.24
C GLY A 338 1.09 10.61 13.77
N PHE A 339 2.42 10.70 13.65
CA PHE A 339 3.34 9.72 14.26
C PHE A 339 3.24 9.67 15.77
N ALA A 340 3.19 10.84 16.44
CA ALA A 340 3.01 10.90 17.89
C ALA A 340 1.63 10.41 18.32
N ALA A 341 0.59 10.74 17.55
CA ALA A 341 -0.75 10.24 17.78
C ALA A 341 -0.82 8.71 17.63
N ASP A 342 -0.21 8.13 16.59
CA ASP A 342 -0.15 6.68 16.39
C ASP A 342 0.57 5.96 17.54
N GLU A 343 1.70 6.50 18.00
CA GLU A 343 2.42 5.94 19.16
C GLU A 343 1.53 5.91 20.41
N ILE A 344 0.76 6.97 20.67
CA ILE A 344 -0.16 7.01 21.82
C ILE A 344 -1.32 6.02 21.61
N LEU A 345 -1.92 6.00 20.43
CA LEU A 345 -3.02 5.10 20.10
C LEU A 345 -2.60 3.64 20.24
N HIS A 346 -1.44 3.28 19.67
CA HIS A 346 -0.92 1.92 19.69
C HIS A 346 -0.50 1.47 21.08
N SER A 347 0.37 2.25 21.75
CA SER A 347 1.02 1.81 22.99
C SER A 347 0.13 1.94 24.23
N GLN A 348 -0.88 2.83 24.22
CA GLN A 348 -1.65 3.17 25.42
C GLN A 348 -3.17 2.98 25.26
N LEU A 349 -3.69 2.98 24.04
CA LEU A 349 -5.13 2.96 23.78
C LEU A 349 -5.58 1.75 22.95
N ALA A 350 -4.65 0.82 22.63
CA ALA A 350 -4.88 -0.42 21.89
C ALA A 350 -5.59 -0.19 20.53
N VAL A 351 -5.27 0.92 19.87
CA VAL A 351 -5.71 1.26 18.51
C VAL A 351 -4.50 1.48 17.63
N THR A 352 -4.45 0.88 16.47
CA THR A 352 -3.33 1.01 15.52
C THR A 352 -3.84 1.55 14.19
N ALA A 353 -3.22 2.61 13.69
CA ALA A 353 -3.53 3.13 12.36
C ALA A 353 -2.77 2.35 11.27
N GLU A 354 -3.30 2.35 10.06
CA GLU A 354 -2.61 1.80 8.89
C GLU A 354 -1.46 2.71 8.46
N LEU A 355 -1.70 4.03 8.46
CA LEU A 355 -0.75 4.99 7.92
C LEU A 355 -0.69 6.26 8.77
N PRO A 356 0.32 6.41 9.63
CA PRO A 356 0.64 7.68 10.26
C PRO A 356 1.45 8.58 9.30
N MET A 357 1.08 9.86 9.24
CA MET A 357 1.74 10.91 8.46
C MET A 357 1.99 12.14 9.35
N PRO A 358 2.76 13.15 8.91
CA PRO A 358 3.02 14.31 9.76
C PRO A 358 1.77 15.00 10.31
N GLN A 359 0.69 15.10 9.53
CA GLN A 359 -0.51 15.83 9.92
C GLN A 359 -1.72 14.97 10.26
N HIS A 360 -1.76 13.71 9.82
CA HIS A 360 -2.94 12.86 9.90
C HIS A 360 -2.62 11.39 10.08
N LEU A 361 -3.66 10.63 10.41
CA LEU A 361 -3.70 9.18 10.48
C LEU A 361 -4.70 8.65 9.45
N THR A 362 -4.40 7.55 8.78
CA THR A 362 -5.36 6.85 7.95
C THR A 362 -5.64 5.47 8.51
N PHE A 363 -6.92 5.13 8.67
CA PHE A 363 -7.41 3.83 9.10
C PHE A 363 -8.11 3.14 7.94
N ILE A 364 -8.02 1.81 7.89
CA ILE A 364 -8.78 0.96 6.97
C ILE A 364 -9.96 0.37 7.74
N ILE A 365 -11.18 0.64 7.26
CA ILE A 365 -12.37 -0.05 7.74
C ILE A 365 -12.73 -1.09 6.68
N SER A 366 -12.78 -2.35 7.08
CA SER A 366 -13.00 -3.49 6.18
C SER A 366 -14.08 -4.42 6.70
N LEU A 367 -14.38 -5.45 5.96
CA LEU A 367 -15.42 -6.43 6.31
C LEU A 367 -15.20 -7.17 7.64
N GLY A 368 -13.99 -7.11 8.21
CA GLY A 368 -13.66 -7.72 9.51
C GLY A 368 -13.90 -6.81 10.73
N ASN A 369 -14.16 -5.51 10.52
CA ASN A 369 -14.40 -4.60 11.64
C ASN A 369 -15.81 -4.74 12.22
N THR A 370 -15.92 -4.43 13.51
CA THR A 370 -17.16 -4.52 14.30
C THR A 370 -17.55 -3.14 14.87
N GLU A 371 -18.77 -3.02 15.38
CA GLU A 371 -19.23 -1.86 16.15
C GLU A 371 -18.30 -1.54 17.33
N LEU A 372 -17.80 -2.56 18.01
CA LEU A 372 -16.88 -2.41 19.13
C LEU A 372 -15.55 -1.78 18.70
N ASP A 373 -15.04 -2.12 17.52
CA ASP A 373 -13.81 -1.51 16.99
C ASP A 373 -14.02 -0.02 16.72
N ILE A 374 -15.18 0.34 16.17
CA ILE A 374 -15.53 1.76 15.93
C ILE A 374 -15.68 2.51 17.26
N ASP A 375 -16.32 1.92 18.25
CA ASP A 375 -16.48 2.53 19.57
C ASP A 375 -15.11 2.74 20.26
N ASN A 376 -14.21 1.77 20.16
CA ASN A 376 -12.84 1.87 20.67
C ASN A 376 -12.05 2.96 19.94
N LEU A 377 -12.13 3.02 18.61
CA LEU A 377 -11.48 4.06 17.81
C LEU A 377 -11.94 5.46 18.21
N VAL A 378 -13.26 5.69 18.28
CA VAL A 378 -13.84 6.99 18.65
C VAL A 378 -13.45 7.37 20.09
N LYS A 379 -13.49 6.43 21.03
CA LYS A 379 -13.05 6.63 22.41
C LYS A 379 -11.57 7.03 22.48
N ALA A 380 -10.72 6.34 21.73
CA ALA A 380 -9.28 6.63 21.64
C ALA A 380 -9.02 8.03 21.08
N CYS A 381 -9.73 8.42 20.00
CA CYS A 381 -9.67 9.77 19.43
C CYS A 381 -10.11 10.84 20.44
N THR A 382 -11.16 10.59 21.22
CA THR A 382 -11.63 11.51 22.29
C THR A 382 -10.58 11.67 23.40
N LEU A 383 -9.89 10.58 23.76
CA LEU A 383 -8.84 10.62 24.76
C LEU A 383 -7.58 11.36 24.26
N LEU A 384 -7.27 11.32 22.98
CA LEU A 384 -6.20 12.14 22.38
C LEU A 384 -6.50 13.64 22.55
N GLU A 385 -7.73 14.07 22.28
CA GLU A 385 -8.16 15.46 22.46
C GLU A 385 -8.13 15.88 23.94
N GLY A 386 -8.59 15.03 24.87
CA GLY A 386 -8.60 15.31 26.29
C GLY A 386 -7.20 15.50 26.91
N ARG A 387 -6.15 14.94 26.34
CA ARG A 387 -4.75 15.14 26.76
C ARG A 387 -4.27 16.56 26.45
N ARG A 388 -4.58 17.09 25.29
CA ARG A 388 -4.28 18.48 24.91
C ARG A 388 -4.79 19.48 25.98
N LYS A 389 -6.04 19.33 26.39
CA LYS A 389 -6.65 20.20 27.41
C LYS A 389 -5.92 20.16 28.76
N LYS A 390 -5.39 19.01 29.15
CA LYS A 390 -4.62 18.89 30.41
C LYS A 390 -3.27 19.57 30.31
N GLU A 391 -2.58 19.50 29.19
CA GLU A 391 -1.29 20.15 28.97
C GLU A 391 -1.46 21.68 28.88
N GLU A 392 -2.47 22.18 28.19
CA GLU A 392 -2.82 23.61 28.15
C GLU A 392 -3.24 24.14 29.52
N GLY A 393 -4.05 23.40 30.27
CA GLY A 393 -4.48 23.75 31.62
C GLY A 393 -3.33 23.76 32.66
N SER A 394 -2.35 22.85 32.50
CA SER A 394 -1.16 22.80 33.33
C SER A 394 -0.17 23.94 33.05
N SER A 395 -0.11 24.40 31.79
CA SER A 395 0.70 25.55 31.37
C SER A 395 0.13 26.89 31.90
N ALA A 396 -1.19 26.98 32.08
CA ALA A 396 -1.87 28.18 32.57
C ALA A 396 -1.80 28.35 34.11
N THR A 397 -1.43 27.30 34.88
CA THR A 397 -1.42 27.30 36.35
C THR A 397 -0.01 27.38 36.98
N SER A 398 1.06 27.47 36.17
CA SER A 398 2.43 27.58 36.70
C SER A 398 2.99 29.00 36.70
N THR A 399 2.21 29.97 37.17
CA THR A 399 2.74 31.24 37.68
C THR A 399 2.47 31.31 39.15
N VAL A 400 3.57 31.32 39.90
CA VAL A 400 3.70 31.61 41.35
C VAL A 400 3.56 30.42 42.33
N GLN A 401 4.70 30.17 42.98
CA GLN A 401 5.00 29.44 44.23
C GLN A 401 5.38 27.95 44.09
N ASP A 402 6.64 27.71 44.18
CA ASP A 402 7.48 26.96 45.14
C ASP A 402 8.77 26.44 44.47
N VAL A 403 9.81 27.23 44.67
CA VAL A 403 11.20 26.85 44.31
C VAL A 403 11.90 26.48 45.62
N THR A 404 11.78 25.25 46.13
CA THR A 404 12.73 24.76 47.15
C THR A 404 12.86 23.24 47.31
N ASP A 405 12.03 22.38 46.72
CA ASP A 405 12.11 20.95 47.05
C ASP A 405 12.39 19.98 45.87
N VAL A 406 12.75 20.50 44.70
CA VAL A 406 12.93 19.68 43.46
C VAL A 406 14.40 19.33 43.18
N ARG A 407 15.37 20.00 43.84
CA ARG A 407 16.81 19.84 43.51
C ARG A 407 17.45 18.48 43.86
N LYS A 408 16.85 17.65 44.69
CA LYS A 408 17.41 16.34 45.08
C LYS A 408 16.91 15.14 44.31
N LYS A 409 15.85 15.27 43.50
CA LYS A 409 15.33 14.19 42.62
C LYS A 409 15.76 14.28 41.15
N GLU A 410 16.33 15.40 40.73
CA GLU A 410 16.76 15.63 39.35
C GLU A 410 18.17 15.08 39.03
N GLU A 411 19.07 14.96 39.99
CA GLU A 411 20.42 14.45 39.71
C GLU A 411 20.48 12.95 39.35
N VAL A 412 19.52 12.16 39.77
CA VAL A 412 19.44 10.72 39.43
C VAL A 412 18.73 10.49 38.10
N ARG A 413 17.91 11.42 37.62
CA ARG A 413 17.26 11.37 36.32
C ARG A 413 18.12 11.92 35.17
N LYS A 414 19.04 12.83 35.41
CA LYS A 414 19.91 13.44 34.39
C LYS A 414 20.91 12.50 33.74
N LYS A 415 21.31 11.40 34.38
CA LYS A 415 22.22 10.41 33.78
C LYS A 415 21.57 9.42 32.82
N LYS A 416 20.23 9.46 32.65
CA LYS A 416 19.49 8.59 31.72
C LYS A 416 18.76 9.33 30.59
N SER A 417 18.76 10.66 30.53
CA SER A 417 18.00 11.46 29.56
C SER A 417 18.85 12.42 28.71
N GLU A 418 20.17 12.33 28.74
CA GLU A 418 21.04 13.19 27.88
C GLU A 418 21.01 12.85 26.38
N ARG A 419 19.98 12.13 25.89
CA ARG A 419 19.78 11.85 24.47
C ARG A 419 18.44 12.30 23.88
N ARG A 420 17.65 13.13 24.58
CA ARG A 420 16.45 13.76 23.98
C ARG A 420 16.25 15.15 24.56
N SER A 421 16.68 16.19 23.83
CA SER A 421 16.25 17.55 24.08
C SER A 421 14.76 17.69 23.74
N PRO A 422 13.91 18.35 24.56
CA PRO A 422 12.56 18.69 24.14
C PRO A 422 12.65 19.79 23.08
N MET A 423 12.15 19.50 21.88
CA MET A 423 11.95 20.54 20.86
C MET A 423 10.92 21.55 21.38
N SER A 424 11.28 22.81 21.32
CA SER A 424 10.39 23.96 21.49
C SER A 424 9.20 23.84 20.53
N HIS A 425 8.01 24.20 20.98
CA HIS A 425 6.77 24.31 20.19
C HIS A 425 6.92 25.41 19.11
N GLY A 426 7.70 25.12 18.08
CA GLY A 426 7.67 25.88 16.83
C GLY A 426 6.43 25.47 16.06
N ARG A 427 5.57 26.41 15.70
CA ARG A 427 4.56 26.21 14.65
C ARG A 427 5.27 25.56 13.48
N PHE A 428 4.81 24.38 13.04
CA PHE A 428 5.29 23.76 11.80
C PHE A 428 5.13 24.81 10.70
N ALA A 429 6.24 25.40 10.26
CA ALA A 429 6.29 26.07 8.99
C ALA A 429 5.77 25.09 7.96
N GLN A 430 4.93 25.56 7.03
CA GLN A 430 4.21 24.80 6.00
C GLN A 430 4.94 23.51 5.65
N SER A 431 4.25 22.34 5.83
CA SER A 431 4.83 21.04 5.47
C SER A 431 5.39 21.14 4.05
N PRO A 432 6.65 20.76 3.84
CA PRO A 432 7.20 20.78 2.49
C PRO A 432 6.34 19.83 1.64
N THR A 433 5.82 20.35 0.53
CA THR A 433 5.26 19.51 -0.54
C THR A 433 6.22 18.37 -0.78
N LEU A 434 5.70 17.13 -0.92
CA LEU A 434 6.53 15.98 -1.31
C LEU A 434 7.51 16.46 -2.38
N PRO A 435 8.82 16.48 -2.10
CA PRO A 435 9.80 17.03 -3.03
C PRO A 435 9.99 16.06 -4.19
N LEU A 436 9.05 16.13 -5.14
CA LEU A 436 9.08 15.32 -6.34
C LEU A 436 10.00 16.01 -7.33
N SER A 437 11.11 15.38 -7.67
CA SER A 437 12.04 15.94 -8.68
C SER A 437 11.29 16.19 -10.00
N PRO A 438 11.25 17.42 -10.53
CA PRO A 438 10.55 17.74 -11.76
C PRO A 438 11.34 17.31 -13.02
N SER A 439 12.57 16.83 -12.87
CA SER A 439 13.45 16.49 -14.00
C SER A 439 13.42 14.99 -14.28
N PRO A 440 13.38 14.57 -15.56
CA PRO A 440 13.60 13.17 -15.89
C PRO A 440 14.96 12.72 -15.35
N PRO A 441 15.08 11.47 -14.89
CA PRO A 441 16.36 10.96 -14.39
C PRO A 441 17.42 11.04 -15.50
N LEU A 442 18.61 11.51 -15.16
CA LEU A 442 19.76 11.56 -16.08
C LEU A 442 20.28 10.17 -16.45
N LEU A 443 20.05 9.18 -15.59
CA LEU A 443 20.24 7.75 -15.83
C LEU A 443 18.89 7.06 -15.61
N SER A 444 18.63 5.98 -16.34
CA SER A 444 17.46 5.15 -16.04
C SER A 444 17.58 4.58 -14.61
N PRO A 445 16.47 4.26 -13.92
CA PRO A 445 16.52 3.64 -12.60
C PRO A 445 17.37 2.35 -12.57
N ARG A 446 17.38 1.57 -13.65
CA ARG A 446 18.21 0.38 -13.80
C ARG A 446 19.69 0.71 -13.87
N GLU A 447 20.08 1.64 -14.74
CA GLU A 447 21.48 2.03 -14.86
C GLU A 447 22.02 2.54 -13.54
N ALA A 448 21.33 3.48 -12.90
CA ALA A 448 21.76 4.04 -11.62
C ALA A 448 21.83 3.00 -10.48
N PHE A 449 20.90 2.02 -10.46
CA PHE A 449 20.88 0.97 -9.45
C PHE A 449 22.08 0.01 -9.56
N PHE A 450 22.49 -0.33 -10.79
CA PHE A 450 23.61 -1.27 -11.03
C PHE A 450 24.96 -0.58 -11.26
N PHE A 451 24.98 0.74 -11.40
CA PHE A 451 26.23 1.46 -11.58
C PHE A 451 27.08 1.44 -10.30
N PRO A 452 28.41 1.54 -10.39
CA PRO A 452 29.25 1.70 -9.20
C PRO A 452 28.79 2.87 -8.34
N ALA A 453 28.59 2.62 -7.06
CA ALA A 453 28.13 3.62 -6.11
C ALA A 453 29.18 3.88 -5.02
N GLU A 454 29.10 5.05 -4.40
CA GLU A 454 29.88 5.42 -3.23
C GLU A 454 28.96 5.99 -2.14
N THR A 455 29.36 5.84 -0.89
CA THR A 455 28.65 6.39 0.26
C THR A 455 29.29 7.71 0.64
N VAL A 456 28.46 8.77 0.72
CA VAL A 456 28.90 10.12 1.07
C VAL A 456 28.05 10.68 2.19
N PRO A 457 28.53 11.64 3.01
CA PRO A 457 27.70 12.39 3.95
C PRO A 457 26.48 13.01 3.25
N ALA A 458 25.34 13.09 3.95
CA ALA A 458 24.08 13.53 3.36
C ALA A 458 24.15 14.95 2.77
N ASP A 459 24.89 15.85 3.40
CA ASP A 459 25.15 17.21 2.93
C ASP A 459 25.98 17.24 1.61
N LYS A 460 26.82 16.23 1.38
CA LYS A 460 27.63 16.08 0.15
C LYS A 460 26.92 15.22 -0.91
N ALA A 461 25.77 14.65 -0.59
CA ALA A 461 24.95 13.89 -1.54
C ALA A 461 24.05 14.80 -2.40
N VAL A 462 23.78 16.02 -1.94
CA VAL A 462 23.00 17.01 -2.70
C VAL A 462 23.65 17.26 -4.05
N ASP A 463 22.83 17.44 -5.09
CA ASP A 463 23.22 17.59 -6.50
C ASP A 463 23.90 16.35 -7.14
N ARG A 464 23.98 15.22 -6.40
CA ARG A 464 24.47 13.95 -6.92
C ARG A 464 23.31 13.05 -7.34
N LEU A 465 23.59 12.08 -8.23
CA LEU A 465 22.61 11.06 -8.62
C LEU A 465 22.44 10.01 -7.52
N CYS A 466 21.21 9.81 -7.09
CA CYS A 466 20.86 8.80 -6.11
C CYS A 466 21.09 7.38 -6.68
N ALA A 467 21.62 6.47 -5.86
CA ALA A 467 21.77 5.05 -6.18
C ALA A 467 20.86 4.15 -5.34
N GLU A 468 20.01 4.72 -4.49
CA GLU A 468 19.15 4.01 -3.56
C GLU A 468 17.67 4.29 -3.82
N LEU A 469 16.80 3.38 -3.38
CA LEU A 469 15.35 3.55 -3.42
C LEU A 469 14.86 3.88 -2.01
N ILE A 470 14.77 5.17 -1.67
CA ILE A 470 14.53 5.64 -0.31
C ILE A 470 13.06 6.01 -0.11
N CYS A 471 12.40 5.31 0.78
CA CYS A 471 10.97 5.43 1.04
C CYS A 471 10.67 5.61 2.53
N PRO A 472 9.82 6.57 2.92
CA PRO A 472 9.08 6.45 4.18
C PRO A 472 8.22 5.19 4.18
N TYR A 473 8.15 4.50 5.32
CA TYR A 473 7.34 3.28 5.43
C TYR A 473 6.54 3.23 6.75
N PRO A 474 5.22 3.02 6.70
CA PRO A 474 4.35 3.09 5.53
C PRO A 474 4.40 4.48 4.85
N PRO A 475 3.98 4.66 3.58
CA PRO A 475 3.34 3.71 2.69
C PRO A 475 4.28 3.02 1.69
N GLY A 476 5.57 3.38 1.63
CA GLY A 476 6.50 2.83 0.64
C GLY A 476 6.50 3.59 -0.70
N ILE A 477 6.10 4.86 -0.69
CA ILE A 477 6.22 5.79 -1.84
C ILE A 477 7.63 6.38 -1.82
N PRO A 478 8.41 6.24 -2.91
CA PRO A 478 9.78 6.75 -2.94
C PRO A 478 9.86 8.28 -2.90
N VAL A 479 10.66 8.81 -1.99
CA VAL A 479 11.09 10.22 -1.98
C VAL A 479 12.29 10.40 -2.90
N LEU A 480 13.24 9.45 -2.85
CA LEU A 480 14.38 9.37 -3.76
C LEU A 480 14.42 7.99 -4.42
N MET A 481 14.73 7.97 -5.70
CA MET A 481 14.91 6.72 -6.45
C MET A 481 16.24 6.73 -7.24
N PRO A 482 16.75 5.56 -7.64
CA PRO A 482 17.96 5.50 -8.44
C PRO A 482 17.84 6.33 -9.73
N GLY A 483 18.87 7.15 -10.01
CA GLY A 483 18.95 8.01 -11.20
C GLY A 483 18.38 9.41 -11.03
N GLU A 484 17.70 9.72 -9.92
CA GLU A 484 17.28 11.09 -9.60
C GLU A 484 18.41 11.90 -8.96
N ILE A 485 18.38 13.21 -9.21
CA ILE A 485 19.25 14.16 -8.49
C ILE A 485 18.71 14.31 -7.07
N ILE A 486 19.59 14.16 -6.09
CA ILE A 486 19.25 14.38 -4.68
C ILE A 486 19.14 15.89 -4.45
N THR A 487 17.94 16.36 -4.07
CA THR A 487 17.71 17.77 -3.77
C THR A 487 17.79 18.04 -2.27
N PRO A 488 18.12 19.28 -1.85
CA PRO A 488 18.09 19.66 -0.43
C PRO A 488 16.74 19.37 0.21
N GLU A 489 15.64 19.69 -0.49
CA GLU A 489 14.26 19.50 -0.01
C GLU A 489 13.93 18.02 0.24
N ALA A 490 14.45 17.11 -0.59
CA ALA A 490 14.24 15.67 -0.40
C ALA A 490 14.96 15.17 0.87
N VAL A 491 16.20 15.64 1.11
CA VAL A 491 16.96 15.29 2.32
C VAL A 491 16.27 15.85 3.56
N ASP A 492 15.90 17.13 3.52
CA ASP A 492 15.20 17.81 4.63
C ASP A 492 13.88 17.11 4.96
N TYR A 493 13.08 16.75 3.95
CA TYR A 493 11.82 16.04 4.13
C TYR A 493 12.03 14.68 4.81
N LEU A 494 12.99 13.88 4.36
CA LEU A 494 13.31 12.58 4.96
C LEU A 494 13.80 12.73 6.41
N GLN A 495 14.62 13.75 6.69
CA GLN A 495 15.08 14.03 8.06
C GLN A 495 13.94 14.49 8.98
N GLN A 496 13.00 15.29 8.47
CA GLN A 496 11.81 15.70 9.22
C GLN A 496 10.93 14.50 9.56
N ILE A 497 10.74 13.55 8.65
CA ILE A 497 10.00 12.30 8.91
C ILE A 497 10.69 11.51 10.03
N LEU A 498 12.01 11.34 9.99
CA LEU A 498 12.75 10.66 11.07
C LEU A 498 12.62 11.39 12.40
N ALA A 499 12.76 12.72 12.41
CA ALA A 499 12.62 13.54 13.60
C ALA A 499 11.20 13.45 14.20
N ALA A 500 10.19 13.30 13.36
CA ALA A 500 8.80 13.13 13.77
C ALA A 500 8.46 11.69 14.24
N GLY A 501 9.41 10.74 14.17
CA GLY A 501 9.24 9.35 14.61
C GLY A 501 8.88 8.37 13.47
N GLY A 502 8.82 8.83 12.22
CA GLY A 502 8.60 7.99 11.05
C GLY A 502 9.80 7.08 10.75
N LYS A 503 9.58 6.04 9.95
CA LYS A 503 10.62 5.09 9.54
C LYS A 503 10.97 5.28 8.07
N ILE A 504 12.25 5.11 7.74
CA ILE A 504 12.76 5.14 6.37
C ILE A 504 13.28 3.75 6.01
N THR A 505 12.96 3.31 4.80
CA THR A 505 13.41 2.02 4.24
C THR A 505 14.13 2.25 2.90
N GLY A 506 14.92 1.24 2.48
CA GLY A 506 15.63 1.24 1.21
C GLY A 506 16.95 2.02 1.21
N CYS A 507 17.27 2.77 2.27
CA CYS A 507 18.56 3.40 2.47
C CYS A 507 19.54 2.48 3.22
N SER A 508 20.82 2.58 2.91
CA SER A 508 21.88 1.84 3.60
C SER A 508 22.08 2.33 5.03
N ASP A 509 21.92 3.63 5.25
CA ASP A 509 22.00 4.29 6.57
C ASP A 509 20.61 4.74 7.02
N ARG A 510 20.03 4.04 8.00
CA ARG A 510 18.69 4.32 8.52
C ARG A 510 18.57 5.68 9.24
N ASN A 511 19.69 6.28 9.62
CA ASN A 511 19.71 7.59 10.27
C ASN A 511 19.92 8.73 9.27
N LEU A 512 20.09 8.42 7.99
CA LEU A 512 20.32 9.38 6.89
C LEU A 512 21.51 10.33 7.15
N GLN A 513 22.54 9.88 7.88
CA GLN A 513 23.79 10.63 8.02
C GLN A 513 24.61 10.52 6.73
N THR A 514 24.43 9.41 6.00
CA THR A 514 25.06 9.14 4.71
C THR A 514 24.04 8.63 3.70
N LEU A 515 24.31 8.87 2.41
CA LEU A 515 23.54 8.38 1.29
C LEU A 515 24.46 7.73 0.25
N LYS A 516 23.94 6.74 -0.48
CA LYS A 516 24.65 6.20 -1.65
C LYS A 516 24.31 7.00 -2.90
N VAL A 517 25.34 7.38 -3.59
CA VAL A 517 25.28 8.12 -4.85
C VAL A 517 26.02 7.34 -5.94
N VAL A 518 25.60 7.55 -7.17
CA VAL A 518 26.32 7.00 -8.33
C VAL A 518 27.72 7.60 -8.35
N ARG A 519 28.75 6.75 -8.48
CA ARG A 519 30.13 7.20 -8.57
C ARG A 519 30.34 7.95 -9.89
N GLN A 520 30.87 9.15 -9.82
CA GLN A 520 31.23 9.95 -10.97
C GLN A 520 32.58 9.50 -11.56
#